data_1af8b0f6853537f5627ab53f1cf7b6d5
#
_entry.id   1af8b0f6853537f5627ab53f1cf7b6d5
#
_cell.length_a   1.000
_cell.length_b   1.000
_cell.length_c   1.000
_cell.angle_alpha   90.00
_cell.angle_beta   90.00
_cell.angle_gamma   90.00
#
_symmetry.space_group_name_H-M   'P 1'
#
loop_
_entity.id
_entity.type
_entity.pdbx_description
1 polymer ?
#
loop_
_entity_poly.entity_id
_entity_poly.type
_entity_poly.pdbx_seq_one_letter_code
_entity_poly.pdbx_strand_id
1 'polypeptide(L)'
;MEKQMNQQILKDTIKQLFANGKGLLAMDESTGTCNKRFAAAGIPQTIEMRRKYRELIVTTPGLNESIGGAILYDETIRQLTADGTPMAAALVKAGIIPGIKVDTGARQMAGFSGEKITEGLDGLRERLAEYKTMGARFAKWRAVITIAANTPTIASIKANVHALSRYAALCQEAGIVPIVEPEVLMTGDHTIQRCYDVTELVLKTLFYQLYQFDIDLEGMILKPNMVIAGTESATKNTVDEVAEATVKCLLTSVPAIVPAIAFLSGGQSPENAAAHLNAINKNFKDRLPWIVSFSFARAIQQPALDVWKGEETNVAQAQKLLYTRAKSDAAARRGEYNTAMEQKK
;
A
#
# COMPACT_ATOMS: atom_id res chain seq x y z
N MET A 1 -3.15 -2.65 -31.45
CA MET A 1 -2.51 -3.89 -30.99
C MET A 1 -1.77 -3.69 -29.68
N GLU A 2 -0.79 -2.81 -29.58
CA GLU A 2 0.02 -2.61 -28.36
C GLU A 2 -0.81 -2.16 -27.14
N LYS A 3 -1.72 -1.17 -27.28
CA LYS A 3 -2.63 -0.74 -26.20
C LYS A 3 -3.48 -1.91 -25.66
N GLN A 4 -4.02 -2.74 -26.54
CA GLN A 4 -4.84 -3.91 -26.13
C GLN A 4 -3.99 -5.00 -25.46
N MET A 5 -2.77 -5.22 -25.93
CA MET A 5 -1.84 -6.17 -25.31
C MET A 5 -1.44 -5.69 -23.90
N ASN A 6 -1.13 -4.40 -23.73
CA ASN A 6 -0.83 -3.84 -22.42
C ASN A 6 -2.03 -3.96 -21.45
N GLN A 7 -3.25 -3.69 -21.92
CA GLN A 7 -4.45 -3.85 -21.09
C GLN A 7 -4.61 -5.28 -20.57
N GLN A 8 -4.39 -6.30 -21.42
CA GLN A 8 -4.48 -7.69 -20.98
C GLN A 8 -3.38 -8.03 -19.95
N ILE A 9 -2.14 -7.57 -20.16
CA ILE A 9 -1.04 -7.75 -19.21
C ILE A 9 -1.39 -7.16 -17.83
N LEU A 10 -2.00 -5.96 -17.80
CA LEU A 10 -2.42 -5.32 -16.55
C LEU A 10 -3.47 -6.16 -15.81
N LYS A 11 -4.53 -6.58 -16.51
CA LYS A 11 -5.60 -7.40 -15.93
C LYS A 11 -5.09 -8.75 -15.39
N ASP A 12 -4.23 -9.43 -16.14
CA ASP A 12 -3.64 -10.70 -15.73
C ASP A 12 -2.72 -10.52 -14.51
N THR A 13 -1.96 -9.43 -14.45
CA THR A 13 -1.11 -9.12 -13.31
C THR A 13 -1.96 -8.88 -12.06
N ILE A 14 -3.05 -8.10 -12.14
CA ILE A 14 -3.95 -7.84 -11.01
C ILE A 14 -4.58 -9.15 -10.52
N LYS A 15 -5.07 -9.99 -11.43
CA LYS A 15 -5.61 -11.30 -11.09
C LYS A 15 -4.61 -12.18 -10.33
N GLN A 16 -3.33 -12.19 -10.76
CA GLN A 16 -2.27 -12.93 -10.08
C GLN A 16 -1.97 -12.37 -8.68
N LEU A 17 -1.92 -11.04 -8.54
CA LEU A 17 -1.62 -10.35 -7.26
C LEU A 17 -2.61 -10.73 -6.15
N PHE A 18 -3.88 -10.91 -6.49
CA PHE A 18 -4.94 -11.17 -5.51
C PHE A 18 -5.51 -12.60 -5.56
N ALA A 19 -4.87 -13.49 -6.30
CA ALA A 19 -5.28 -14.89 -6.37
C ALA A 19 -5.30 -15.55 -4.99
N ASN A 20 -6.22 -16.47 -4.76
CA ASN A 20 -6.31 -17.31 -3.55
C ASN A 20 -6.37 -16.52 -2.23
N GLY A 21 -6.97 -15.33 -2.24
CA GLY A 21 -7.13 -14.54 -1.02
C GLY A 21 -5.85 -13.82 -0.55
N LYS A 22 -4.87 -13.63 -1.43
CA LYS A 22 -3.63 -12.91 -1.13
C LYS A 22 -3.83 -11.39 -1.10
N GLY A 23 -2.89 -10.71 -0.45
CA GLY A 23 -2.75 -9.26 -0.49
C GLY A 23 -1.35 -8.83 -0.88
N LEU A 24 -1.02 -7.58 -0.58
CA LEU A 24 0.26 -6.99 -0.95
C LEU A 24 1.07 -6.62 0.30
N LEU A 25 2.37 -6.81 0.23
CA LEU A 25 3.32 -6.31 1.22
C LEU A 25 3.93 -5.01 0.72
N ALA A 26 3.71 -3.92 1.44
CA ALA A 26 4.43 -2.67 1.21
C ALA A 26 5.72 -2.70 2.04
N MET A 27 6.86 -2.82 1.34
CA MET A 27 8.21 -2.78 1.93
C MET A 27 9.06 -1.71 1.25
N ASP A 28 8.41 -0.61 0.90
CA ASP A 28 8.90 0.46 0.04
C ASP A 28 9.26 1.74 0.80
N GLU A 29 9.49 1.64 2.11
CA GLU A 29 9.93 2.76 2.91
C GLU A 29 11.20 3.35 2.31
N SER A 30 11.21 4.68 2.09
CA SER A 30 12.40 5.40 1.68
C SER A 30 13.52 5.24 2.70
N THR A 31 14.77 5.45 2.27
CA THR A 31 15.95 5.43 3.14
C THR A 31 15.71 6.21 4.44
N GLY A 32 15.18 7.44 4.35
CA GLY A 32 14.90 8.25 5.54
C GLY A 32 13.83 7.65 6.46
N THR A 33 12.78 7.04 5.90
CA THR A 33 11.73 6.38 6.70
C THR A 33 12.24 5.10 7.34
N CYS A 34 13.00 4.29 6.60
CA CYS A 34 13.61 3.07 7.12
C CYS A 34 14.59 3.40 8.26
N ASN A 35 15.44 4.41 8.07
CA ASN A 35 16.40 4.88 9.08
C ASN A 35 15.71 5.38 10.37
N LYS A 36 14.59 6.09 10.25
CA LYS A 36 13.80 6.50 11.44
C LYS A 36 13.29 5.29 12.23
N ARG A 37 12.81 4.26 11.55
CA ARG A 37 12.37 3.02 12.20
C ARG A 37 13.54 2.27 12.85
N PHE A 38 14.70 2.23 12.19
CA PHE A 38 15.92 1.64 12.72
C PHE A 38 16.41 2.37 13.96
N ALA A 39 16.44 3.72 13.93
CA ALA A 39 16.80 4.52 15.11
C ALA A 39 15.91 4.20 16.32
N ALA A 40 14.59 4.10 16.10
CA ALA A 40 13.65 3.76 17.17
C ALA A 40 13.86 2.33 17.73
N ALA A 41 14.41 1.41 16.94
CA ALA A 41 14.72 0.04 17.32
C ALA A 41 16.19 -0.18 17.75
N GLY A 42 17.02 0.87 17.78
CA GLY A 42 18.43 0.77 18.11
C GLY A 42 19.31 0.11 17.02
N ILE A 43 18.82 0.06 15.77
CA ILE A 43 19.48 -0.59 14.64
C ILE A 43 20.38 0.42 13.90
N PRO A 44 21.61 0.07 13.49
CA PRO A 44 22.46 0.96 12.69
C PRO A 44 21.81 1.36 11.36
N GLN A 45 21.86 2.66 11.01
CA GLN A 45 21.19 3.24 9.84
C GLN A 45 22.06 3.15 8.57
N THR A 46 22.67 1.99 8.32
CA THR A 46 23.55 1.77 7.16
C THR A 46 22.81 1.15 5.99
N ILE A 47 23.36 1.29 4.78
CA ILE A 47 22.85 0.63 3.58
C ILE A 47 22.85 -0.90 3.75
N GLU A 48 23.87 -1.45 4.41
CA GLU A 48 23.98 -2.89 4.65
C GLU A 48 22.89 -3.41 5.59
N MET A 49 22.58 -2.66 6.66
CA MET A 49 21.47 -3.06 7.55
C MET A 49 20.12 -2.98 6.85
N ARG A 50 19.90 -1.97 5.99
CA ARG A 50 18.69 -1.91 5.16
C ARG A 50 18.62 -3.08 4.20
N ARG A 51 19.74 -3.45 3.55
CA ARG A 51 19.82 -4.62 2.67
C ARG A 51 19.46 -5.89 3.42
N LYS A 52 20.08 -6.15 4.58
CA LYS A 52 19.76 -7.31 5.44
C LYS A 52 18.29 -7.36 5.85
N TYR A 53 17.74 -6.21 6.23
CA TYR A 53 16.31 -6.14 6.57
C TYR A 53 15.40 -6.51 5.39
N ARG A 54 15.71 -6.00 4.19
CA ARG A 54 14.97 -6.33 2.97
C ARG A 54 15.14 -7.80 2.59
N GLU A 55 16.35 -8.33 2.71
CA GLU A 55 16.63 -9.74 2.47
C GLU A 55 15.86 -10.64 3.43
N LEU A 56 15.83 -10.34 4.72
CA LEU A 56 15.01 -11.05 5.71
C LEU A 56 13.55 -11.18 5.22
N ILE A 57 12.99 -10.09 4.70
CA ILE A 57 11.60 -10.07 4.23
C ILE A 57 11.43 -10.93 2.97
N VAL A 58 12.24 -10.70 1.93
CA VAL A 58 12.07 -11.38 0.63
C VAL A 58 12.38 -12.87 0.68
N THR A 59 13.17 -13.30 1.68
CA THR A 59 13.53 -14.71 1.88
C THR A 59 12.67 -15.42 2.93
N THR A 60 11.63 -14.77 3.47
CA THR A 60 10.73 -15.37 4.45
C THR A 60 9.99 -16.57 3.84
N PRO A 61 10.20 -17.79 4.38
CA PRO A 61 9.56 -19.00 3.88
C PRO A 61 8.03 -18.93 3.96
N GLY A 62 7.33 -19.40 2.92
CA GLY A 62 5.87 -19.48 2.88
C GLY A 62 5.14 -18.13 2.74
N LEU A 63 5.85 -17.01 2.64
CA LEU A 63 5.25 -15.67 2.55
C LEU A 63 4.29 -15.55 1.37
N ASN A 64 4.57 -16.25 0.28
CA ASN A 64 3.73 -16.30 -0.93
C ASN A 64 2.36 -16.97 -0.73
N GLU A 65 2.13 -17.68 0.37
CA GLU A 65 0.80 -18.22 0.70
C GLU A 65 -0.21 -17.07 0.98
N SER A 66 0.28 -15.93 1.47
CA SER A 66 -0.52 -14.78 1.89
C SER A 66 -0.26 -13.51 1.08
N ILE A 67 0.92 -13.40 0.46
CA ILE A 67 1.37 -12.22 -0.28
C ILE A 67 1.51 -12.56 -1.76
N GLY A 68 0.75 -11.86 -2.61
CA GLY A 68 0.82 -11.99 -4.07
C GLY A 68 1.85 -11.07 -4.72
N GLY A 69 2.11 -9.91 -4.10
CA GLY A 69 3.10 -8.96 -4.58
C GLY A 69 3.75 -8.15 -3.46
N ALA A 70 4.97 -7.69 -3.67
CA ALA A 70 5.72 -6.85 -2.73
C ALA A 70 6.20 -5.57 -3.41
N ILE A 71 5.94 -4.42 -2.78
CA ILE A 71 6.36 -3.11 -3.29
C ILE A 71 7.77 -2.83 -2.77
N LEU A 72 8.73 -2.73 -3.65
CA LEU A 72 10.12 -2.39 -3.35
C LEU A 72 10.36 -0.88 -3.37
N TYR A 73 11.44 -0.44 -2.75
CA TYR A 73 12.04 0.88 -2.90
C TYR A 73 13.17 0.85 -3.93
N ASP A 74 13.51 1.98 -4.54
CA ASP A 74 14.56 2.07 -5.58
C ASP A 74 15.91 1.49 -5.12
N GLU A 75 16.37 1.81 -3.90
CA GLU A 75 17.58 1.20 -3.32
C GLU A 75 17.47 -0.34 -3.31
N THR A 76 16.33 -0.87 -2.90
CA THR A 76 16.13 -2.31 -2.71
C THR A 76 16.10 -3.09 -4.00
N ILE A 77 15.41 -2.59 -5.04
CA ILE A 77 15.31 -3.31 -6.32
C ILE A 77 16.67 -3.44 -7.02
N ARG A 78 17.63 -2.53 -6.68
CA ARG A 78 19.00 -2.52 -7.20
C ARG A 78 19.97 -3.36 -6.37
N GLN A 79 19.55 -3.85 -5.20
CA GLN A 79 20.38 -4.64 -4.29
C GLN A 79 20.30 -6.13 -4.57
N LEU A 80 21.32 -6.84 -4.08
CA LEU A 80 21.43 -8.29 -4.12
C LEU A 80 21.26 -8.86 -2.71
N THR A 81 20.74 -10.07 -2.62
CA THR A 81 20.81 -10.91 -1.43
C THR A 81 22.26 -11.33 -1.15
N ALA A 82 22.53 -11.93 0.00
CA ALA A 82 23.88 -12.38 0.38
C ALA A 82 24.48 -13.42 -0.59
N ASP A 83 23.61 -14.21 -1.27
CA ASP A 83 24.04 -15.18 -2.28
C ASP A 83 24.20 -14.58 -3.70
N GLY A 84 24.06 -13.25 -3.85
CA GLY A 84 24.24 -12.54 -5.12
C GLY A 84 22.96 -12.53 -6.00
N THR A 85 21.82 -13.01 -5.54
CA THR A 85 20.56 -12.97 -6.27
C THR A 85 19.95 -11.56 -6.22
N PRO A 86 19.50 -10.94 -7.34
CA PRO A 86 18.76 -9.68 -7.29
C PRO A 86 17.50 -9.79 -6.41
N MET A 87 17.21 -8.78 -5.58
CA MET A 87 16.05 -8.80 -4.65
C MET A 87 14.72 -9.07 -5.37
N ALA A 88 14.51 -8.49 -6.56
CA ALA A 88 13.33 -8.76 -7.36
C ALA A 88 13.26 -10.22 -7.85
N ALA A 89 14.40 -10.81 -8.24
CA ALA A 89 14.47 -12.21 -8.65
C ALA A 89 14.22 -13.16 -7.46
N ALA A 90 14.68 -12.82 -6.26
CA ALA A 90 14.38 -13.59 -5.05
C ALA A 90 12.87 -13.62 -4.77
N LEU A 91 12.15 -12.50 -4.94
CA LEU A 91 10.68 -12.47 -4.84
C LEU A 91 10.03 -13.36 -5.90
N VAL A 92 10.45 -13.28 -7.17
CA VAL A 92 9.90 -14.12 -8.23
C VAL A 92 10.11 -15.59 -7.93
N LYS A 93 11.31 -15.99 -7.47
CA LYS A 93 11.63 -17.37 -7.06
C LYS A 93 10.73 -17.84 -5.90
N ALA A 94 10.38 -16.93 -4.99
CA ALA A 94 9.44 -17.18 -3.91
C ALA A 94 7.96 -17.18 -4.35
N GLY A 95 7.63 -16.91 -5.63
CA GLY A 95 6.26 -16.83 -6.13
C GLY A 95 5.53 -15.53 -5.78
N ILE A 96 6.27 -14.44 -5.53
CA ILE A 96 5.76 -13.11 -5.21
C ILE A 96 6.12 -12.14 -6.34
N ILE A 97 5.15 -11.39 -6.84
CA ILE A 97 5.34 -10.44 -7.94
C ILE A 97 6.05 -9.18 -7.41
N PRO A 98 7.17 -8.74 -8.02
CA PRO A 98 7.82 -7.49 -7.64
C PRO A 98 7.04 -6.28 -8.12
N GLY A 99 6.94 -5.27 -7.26
CA GLY A 99 6.47 -3.93 -7.57
C GLY A 99 7.44 -2.87 -7.09
N ILE A 100 7.19 -1.62 -7.44
CA ILE A 100 8.12 -0.52 -7.17
C ILE A 100 7.40 0.76 -6.76
N LYS A 101 7.87 1.42 -5.70
CA LYS A 101 7.50 2.79 -5.39
C LYS A 101 8.23 3.75 -6.33
N VAL A 102 7.48 4.57 -7.05
CA VAL A 102 8.05 5.47 -8.07
C VAL A 102 7.96 6.95 -7.72
N ASP A 103 7.16 7.34 -6.74
CA ASP A 103 7.18 8.71 -6.24
C ASP A 103 8.50 9.02 -5.51
N THR A 104 8.94 10.27 -5.54
CA THR A 104 10.15 10.76 -4.86
C THR A 104 9.87 11.37 -3.49
N GLY A 105 8.62 11.27 -3.03
CA GLY A 105 8.16 11.69 -1.71
C GLY A 105 7.28 12.93 -1.72
N ALA A 106 6.54 13.11 -0.64
CA ALA A 106 5.67 14.26 -0.42
C ALA A 106 6.47 15.44 0.12
N ARG A 107 6.34 16.60 -0.54
CA ARG A 107 6.99 17.87 -0.20
C ARG A 107 5.97 18.89 0.25
N GLN A 108 6.40 19.92 0.98
CA GLN A 108 5.55 21.05 1.32
C GLN A 108 5.00 21.69 0.05
N MET A 109 3.69 21.85 -0.04
CA MET A 109 3.06 22.55 -1.16
C MET A 109 3.29 24.05 -1.00
N ALA A 110 3.90 24.69 -2.03
CA ALA A 110 4.23 26.09 -1.98
C ALA A 110 2.95 26.96 -1.85
N GLY A 111 2.93 27.87 -0.89
CA GLY A 111 1.78 28.73 -0.59
C GLY A 111 0.66 28.07 0.23
N PHE A 112 0.76 26.79 0.59
CA PHE A 112 -0.28 26.03 1.32
C PHE A 112 0.30 25.40 2.60
N SER A 113 0.24 26.11 3.68
CA SER A 113 0.78 25.64 4.98
C SER A 113 0.11 24.34 5.44
N GLY A 114 0.93 23.34 5.84
CA GLY A 114 0.45 22.05 6.32
C GLY A 114 0.02 21.06 5.23
N GLU A 115 -0.03 21.46 3.97
CA GLU A 115 -0.38 20.61 2.84
C GLU A 115 0.85 20.17 2.03
N LYS A 116 0.75 19.03 1.38
CA LYS A 116 1.86 18.45 0.64
C LYS A 116 1.46 18.12 -0.80
N ILE A 117 2.45 18.18 -1.67
CA ILE A 117 2.40 17.65 -3.03
C ILE A 117 3.42 16.52 -3.17
N THR A 118 3.03 15.45 -3.80
CA THR A 118 3.95 14.34 -4.08
C THR A 118 4.62 14.56 -5.42
N GLU A 119 5.95 14.47 -5.43
CA GLU A 119 6.80 14.70 -6.60
C GLU A 119 7.29 13.37 -7.19
N GLY A 120 7.89 13.43 -8.41
CA GLY A 120 8.53 12.28 -9.06
C GLY A 120 8.02 11.98 -10.47
N LEU A 121 7.27 12.90 -11.10
CA LEU A 121 6.82 12.71 -12.50
C LEU A 121 7.94 12.93 -13.52
N ASP A 122 8.91 13.80 -13.21
CA ASP A 122 10.03 14.07 -14.11
C ASP A 122 10.90 12.82 -14.28
N GLY A 123 11.16 12.44 -15.54
CA GLY A 123 11.90 11.23 -15.89
C GLY A 123 11.20 9.91 -15.48
N LEU A 124 9.89 9.94 -15.19
CA LEU A 124 9.19 8.73 -14.74
C LEU A 124 9.05 7.69 -15.86
N ARG A 125 8.89 8.11 -17.12
CA ARG A 125 8.79 7.18 -18.26
C ARG A 125 10.04 6.31 -18.38
N GLU A 126 11.21 6.93 -18.30
CA GLU A 126 12.51 6.27 -18.37
C GLU A 126 12.72 5.34 -17.17
N ARG A 127 12.38 5.80 -15.96
CA ARG A 127 12.47 4.96 -14.74
C ARG A 127 11.53 3.77 -14.78
N LEU A 128 10.31 3.90 -15.32
CA LEU A 128 9.39 2.77 -15.48
C LEU A 128 9.94 1.73 -16.46
N ALA A 129 10.55 2.16 -17.58
CA ALA A 129 11.20 1.26 -18.50
C ALA A 129 12.35 0.49 -17.83
N GLU A 130 13.18 1.19 -17.05
CA GLU A 130 14.26 0.57 -16.27
C GLU A 130 13.74 -0.45 -15.25
N TYR A 131 12.75 -0.05 -14.41
CA TYR A 131 12.17 -0.94 -13.40
C TYR A 131 11.49 -2.18 -14.01
N LYS A 132 10.90 -2.04 -15.19
CA LYS A 132 10.32 -3.17 -15.92
C LYS A 132 11.40 -4.20 -16.28
N THR A 133 12.59 -3.75 -16.72
CA THR A 133 13.72 -4.66 -17.01
C THR A 133 14.26 -5.34 -15.75
N MET A 134 14.12 -4.71 -14.58
CA MET A 134 14.46 -5.29 -13.29
C MET A 134 13.38 -6.25 -12.75
N GLY A 135 12.26 -6.44 -13.46
CA GLY A 135 11.21 -7.38 -13.12
C GLY A 135 9.97 -6.79 -12.44
N ALA A 136 9.88 -5.48 -12.27
CA ALA A 136 8.69 -4.84 -11.72
C ALA A 136 7.48 -5.00 -12.66
N ARG A 137 6.35 -5.47 -12.11
CA ARG A 137 5.10 -5.68 -12.84
C ARG A 137 4.00 -4.69 -12.41
N PHE A 138 4.16 -4.05 -11.27
CA PHE A 138 3.28 -3.01 -10.78
C PHE A 138 4.09 -1.89 -10.12
N ALA A 139 3.50 -0.70 -10.05
CA ALA A 139 4.12 0.46 -9.43
C ALA A 139 3.19 1.06 -8.39
N LYS A 140 3.72 1.87 -7.46
CA LYS A 140 2.94 2.57 -6.46
C LYS A 140 3.36 4.04 -6.37
N TRP A 141 2.36 4.92 -6.28
CA TRP A 141 2.51 6.35 -6.01
C TRP A 141 1.56 6.77 -4.90
N ARG A 142 2.12 7.36 -3.84
CA ARG A 142 1.36 7.82 -2.68
C ARG A 142 1.22 9.34 -2.70
N ALA A 143 -0.01 9.84 -2.71
CA ALA A 143 -0.34 11.19 -2.32
C ALA A 143 -0.79 11.21 -0.86
N VAL A 144 -0.50 12.29 -0.13
CA VAL A 144 -0.92 12.46 1.27
C VAL A 144 -1.80 13.69 1.42
N ILE A 145 -2.96 13.50 2.03
CA ILE A 145 -3.97 14.53 2.27
C ILE A 145 -4.14 14.69 3.78
N THR A 146 -3.87 15.88 4.28
CA THR A 146 -3.94 16.20 5.71
C THR A 146 -5.30 16.77 6.07
N ILE A 147 -5.93 16.27 7.14
CA ILE A 147 -7.13 16.88 7.74
C ILE A 147 -6.69 17.76 8.90
N ALA A 148 -7.08 19.04 8.84
CA ALA A 148 -7.00 20.01 9.94
C ALA A 148 -8.13 21.03 9.77
N ALA A 149 -8.12 22.10 10.57
CA ALA A 149 -9.21 23.12 10.58
C ALA A 149 -9.52 23.68 9.17
N ASN A 150 -8.47 24.00 8.38
CA ASN A 150 -8.61 24.60 7.05
C ASN A 150 -8.05 23.69 5.91
N THR A 151 -7.82 22.43 6.18
CA THR A 151 -7.29 21.46 5.20
C THR A 151 -8.17 20.20 5.15
N PRO A 152 -8.18 19.49 4.01
CA PRO A 152 -7.47 19.81 2.78
C PRO A 152 -8.15 20.95 1.99
N THR A 153 -7.34 21.74 1.27
CA THR A 153 -7.85 22.68 0.27
C THR A 153 -8.17 21.96 -1.05
N ILE A 154 -9.08 22.50 -1.81
CA ILE A 154 -9.38 21.97 -3.17
C ILE A 154 -8.14 22.03 -4.08
N ALA A 155 -7.27 23.02 -3.90
CA ALA A 155 -6.03 23.14 -4.67
C ALA A 155 -5.09 21.94 -4.40
N SER A 156 -4.89 21.59 -3.13
CA SER A 156 -4.07 20.44 -2.72
C SER A 156 -4.64 19.12 -3.25
N ILE A 157 -5.96 18.91 -3.11
CA ILE A 157 -6.61 17.71 -3.64
C ILE A 157 -6.39 17.61 -5.15
N LYS A 158 -6.73 18.68 -5.91
CA LYS A 158 -6.60 18.68 -7.38
C LYS A 158 -5.17 18.47 -7.85
N ALA A 159 -4.19 19.11 -7.24
CA ALA A 159 -2.78 18.93 -7.60
C ALA A 159 -2.31 17.49 -7.40
N ASN A 160 -2.68 16.85 -6.28
CA ASN A 160 -2.30 15.48 -5.99
C ASN A 160 -3.02 14.46 -6.88
N VAL A 161 -4.32 14.61 -7.13
CA VAL A 161 -5.04 13.67 -8.01
C VAL A 161 -4.62 13.82 -9.47
N HIS A 162 -4.22 15.04 -9.91
CA HIS A 162 -3.61 15.25 -11.23
C HIS A 162 -2.29 14.48 -11.35
N ALA A 163 -1.43 14.55 -10.34
CA ALA A 163 -0.18 13.80 -10.33
C ALA A 163 -0.43 12.29 -10.36
N LEU A 164 -1.39 11.78 -9.57
CA LEU A 164 -1.80 10.37 -9.57
C LEU A 164 -2.30 9.91 -10.94
N SER A 165 -3.07 10.75 -11.65
CA SER A 165 -3.60 10.40 -12.97
C SER A 165 -2.51 10.37 -14.04
N ARG A 166 -1.58 11.35 -14.05
CA ARG A 166 -0.41 11.34 -14.94
C ARG A 166 0.49 10.12 -14.70
N TYR A 167 0.74 9.80 -13.43
CA TYR A 167 1.48 8.61 -13.03
C TYR A 167 0.79 7.33 -13.54
N ALA A 168 -0.53 7.20 -13.37
CA ALA A 168 -1.29 6.04 -13.81
C ALA A 168 -1.19 5.86 -15.34
N ALA A 169 -1.31 6.95 -16.12
CA ALA A 169 -1.16 6.93 -17.57
C ALA A 169 0.22 6.39 -18.00
N LEU A 170 1.30 6.90 -17.38
CA LEU A 170 2.66 6.45 -17.67
C LEU A 170 2.88 4.97 -17.33
N CYS A 171 2.30 4.50 -16.24
CA CYS A 171 2.37 3.09 -15.88
C CYS A 171 1.65 2.20 -16.89
N GLN A 172 0.43 2.56 -17.31
CA GLN A 172 -0.34 1.79 -18.29
C GLN A 172 0.33 1.79 -19.66
N GLU A 173 0.93 2.91 -20.08
CA GLU A 173 1.77 2.99 -21.27
C GLU A 173 2.93 1.98 -21.22
N ALA A 174 3.60 1.86 -20.06
CA ALA A 174 4.68 0.93 -19.83
C ALA A 174 4.23 -0.54 -19.66
N GLY A 175 2.93 -0.83 -19.59
CA GLY A 175 2.40 -2.16 -19.26
C GLY A 175 2.68 -2.58 -17.80
N ILE A 176 2.72 -1.62 -16.89
CA ILE A 176 2.92 -1.77 -15.44
C ILE A 176 1.63 -1.37 -14.74
N VAL A 177 1.11 -2.21 -13.84
CA VAL A 177 -0.13 -1.91 -13.10
C VAL A 177 0.08 -0.73 -12.14
N PRO A 178 -0.65 0.40 -12.27
CA PRO A 178 -0.59 1.47 -11.28
C PRO A 178 -1.38 1.13 -10.01
N ILE A 179 -0.74 1.20 -8.85
CA ILE A 179 -1.42 1.33 -7.55
C ILE A 179 -1.53 2.81 -7.24
N VAL A 180 -2.74 3.31 -7.29
CA VAL A 180 -3.08 4.71 -7.03
C VAL A 180 -3.43 4.88 -5.55
N GLU A 181 -2.58 5.62 -4.79
CA GLU A 181 -2.70 5.72 -3.32
C GLU A 181 -3.01 7.16 -2.87
N PRO A 182 -4.30 7.58 -2.86
CA PRO A 182 -4.73 8.89 -2.35
C PRO A 182 -4.98 8.79 -0.83
N GLU A 183 -3.94 8.77 -0.02
CA GLU A 183 -4.07 8.58 1.42
C GLU A 183 -4.55 9.84 2.13
N VAL A 184 -5.73 9.78 2.75
CA VAL A 184 -6.15 10.73 3.78
C VAL A 184 -5.55 10.27 5.11
N LEU A 185 -4.72 11.14 5.71
CA LEU A 185 -3.98 10.82 6.92
C LEU A 185 -4.89 10.69 8.13
N MET A 186 -4.67 9.68 8.95
CA MET A 186 -5.39 9.49 10.21
C MET A 186 -4.79 10.30 11.40
N THR A 187 -3.72 11.07 11.16
CA THR A 187 -3.15 11.96 12.18
C THR A 187 -4.07 13.14 12.42
N GLY A 188 -4.27 13.49 13.68
CA GLY A 188 -5.12 14.60 14.11
C GLY A 188 -6.31 14.15 14.96
N ASP A 189 -7.20 15.08 15.26
CA ASP A 189 -8.34 14.95 16.18
C ASP A 189 -9.70 14.83 15.48
N HIS A 190 -9.71 14.72 14.16
CA HIS A 190 -10.92 14.70 13.35
C HIS A 190 -11.82 13.49 13.65
N THR A 191 -13.13 13.70 13.50
CA THR A 191 -14.14 12.65 13.64
C THR A 191 -14.12 11.70 12.44
N ILE A 192 -14.71 10.51 12.60
CA ILE A 192 -14.94 9.56 11.50
C ILE A 192 -15.77 10.19 10.37
N GLN A 193 -16.76 11.05 10.70
CA GLN A 193 -17.56 11.74 9.68
C GLN A 193 -16.70 12.70 8.86
N ARG A 194 -15.79 13.46 9.49
CA ARG A 194 -14.88 14.35 8.78
C ARG A 194 -13.93 13.56 7.87
N CYS A 195 -13.43 12.42 8.34
CA CYS A 195 -12.63 11.50 7.51
C CYS A 195 -13.43 10.99 6.30
N TYR A 196 -14.70 10.62 6.52
CA TYR A 196 -15.62 10.21 5.47
C TYR A 196 -15.77 11.29 4.40
N ASP A 197 -16.13 12.51 4.80
CA ASP A 197 -16.39 13.62 3.88
C ASP A 197 -15.16 13.95 3.02
N VAL A 198 -13.98 13.97 3.66
CA VAL A 198 -12.71 14.23 2.96
C VAL A 198 -12.34 13.08 2.03
N THR A 199 -12.46 11.84 2.48
CA THR A 199 -12.13 10.66 1.67
C THR A 199 -13.06 10.57 0.45
N GLU A 200 -14.36 10.79 0.64
CA GLU A 200 -15.34 10.83 -0.45
C GLU A 200 -15.00 11.91 -1.49
N LEU A 201 -14.70 13.13 -1.04
CA LEU A 201 -14.30 14.23 -1.91
C LEU A 201 -13.03 13.92 -2.71
N VAL A 202 -12.01 13.37 -2.04
CA VAL A 202 -10.74 12.98 -2.67
C VAL A 202 -10.96 11.89 -3.71
N LEU A 203 -11.71 10.84 -3.39
CA LEU A 203 -11.97 9.73 -4.32
C LEU A 203 -12.80 10.18 -5.52
N LYS A 204 -13.87 10.94 -5.32
CA LYS A 204 -14.68 11.47 -6.44
C LYS A 204 -13.85 12.38 -7.36
N THR A 205 -13.01 13.24 -6.78
CA THR A 205 -12.10 14.11 -7.56
C THR A 205 -11.06 13.29 -8.32
N LEU A 206 -10.53 12.24 -7.70
CA LEU A 206 -9.57 11.32 -8.32
C LEU A 206 -10.19 10.60 -9.52
N PHE A 207 -11.34 9.96 -9.36
CA PHE A 207 -11.95 9.20 -10.47
C PHE A 207 -12.42 10.10 -11.61
N TYR A 208 -12.87 11.32 -11.31
CA TYR A 208 -13.12 12.33 -12.35
C TYR A 208 -11.83 12.66 -13.12
N GLN A 209 -10.71 12.84 -12.43
CA GLN A 209 -9.42 13.12 -13.07
C GLN A 209 -8.87 11.92 -13.85
N LEU A 210 -9.01 10.69 -13.33
CA LEU A 210 -8.63 9.46 -14.04
C LEU A 210 -9.43 9.31 -15.34
N TYR A 211 -10.72 9.62 -15.32
CA TYR A 211 -11.57 9.65 -16.52
C TYR A 211 -11.04 10.66 -17.55
N GLN A 212 -10.68 11.89 -17.13
CA GLN A 212 -10.13 12.91 -18.04
C GLN A 212 -8.80 12.50 -18.70
N PHE A 213 -8.05 11.62 -18.06
CA PHE A 213 -6.78 11.06 -18.58
C PHE A 213 -6.95 9.76 -19.36
N ASP A 214 -8.17 9.34 -19.66
CA ASP A 214 -8.48 8.07 -20.36
C ASP A 214 -7.80 6.83 -19.73
N ILE A 215 -7.76 6.81 -18.38
CA ILE A 215 -7.17 5.68 -17.65
C ILE A 215 -8.10 4.47 -17.74
N ASP A 216 -7.55 3.33 -18.13
CA ASP A 216 -8.23 2.03 -18.05
C ASP A 216 -8.39 1.62 -16.56
N LEU A 217 -9.60 1.80 -16.03
CA LEU A 217 -9.89 1.49 -14.64
C LEU A 217 -9.82 -0.02 -14.32
N GLU A 218 -9.98 -0.90 -15.30
CA GLU A 218 -9.79 -2.35 -15.14
C GLU A 218 -8.30 -2.72 -15.01
N GLY A 219 -7.40 -1.82 -15.41
CA GLY A 219 -5.95 -2.00 -15.38
C GLY A 219 -5.26 -1.29 -14.20
N MET A 220 -5.97 -0.95 -13.12
CA MET A 220 -5.40 -0.28 -11.95
C MET A 220 -5.84 -0.91 -10.62
N ILE A 221 -5.14 -0.58 -9.54
CA ILE A 221 -5.50 -0.91 -8.16
C ILE A 221 -5.65 0.39 -7.38
N LEU A 222 -6.75 0.53 -6.64
CA LEU A 222 -6.91 1.62 -5.68
C LEU A 222 -6.33 1.22 -4.33
N LYS A 223 -5.52 2.11 -3.71
CA LYS A 223 -4.99 1.90 -2.36
C LYS A 223 -5.41 3.05 -1.44
N PRO A 224 -6.62 3.05 -0.91
CA PRO A 224 -7.14 4.10 -0.04
C PRO A 224 -6.84 3.81 1.44
N ASN A 225 -7.04 4.84 2.28
CA ASN A 225 -7.26 4.66 3.71
C ASN A 225 -8.62 4.02 3.99
N MET A 226 -8.79 3.42 5.17
CA MET A 226 -10.11 3.18 5.75
C MET A 226 -10.65 4.48 6.33
N VAL A 227 -11.98 4.62 6.39
CA VAL A 227 -12.64 5.77 7.03
C VAL A 227 -12.63 5.57 8.54
N ILE A 228 -11.79 6.34 9.23
CA ILE A 228 -11.53 6.19 10.67
C ILE A 228 -11.31 7.55 11.31
N ALA A 229 -11.68 7.69 12.59
CA ALA A 229 -11.38 8.90 13.35
C ALA A 229 -9.87 9.11 13.51
N GLY A 230 -9.46 10.36 13.66
CA GLY A 230 -8.08 10.72 13.90
C GLY A 230 -7.47 10.06 15.13
N THR A 231 -6.14 9.87 15.12
CA THR A 231 -5.42 9.22 16.23
C THR A 231 -5.58 9.94 17.57
N GLU A 232 -5.81 11.26 17.52
CA GLU A 232 -5.99 12.15 18.67
C GLU A 232 -7.47 12.45 18.97
N SER A 233 -8.39 11.86 18.19
CA SER A 233 -9.82 12.02 18.40
C SER A 233 -10.25 11.53 19.79
N ALA A 234 -11.08 12.31 20.47
CA ALA A 234 -11.68 11.92 21.74
C ALA A 234 -12.65 10.74 21.60
N THR A 235 -13.28 10.59 20.42
CA THR A 235 -14.19 9.50 20.12
C THR A 235 -13.45 8.37 19.41
N LYS A 236 -13.49 7.17 19.99
CA LYS A 236 -12.99 5.95 19.34
C LYS A 236 -14.18 5.20 18.72
N ASN A 237 -14.00 4.79 17.48
CA ASN A 237 -15.01 4.03 16.74
C ASN A 237 -14.82 2.53 16.92
N THR A 238 -15.93 1.81 16.92
CA THR A 238 -15.93 0.35 16.88
C THR A 238 -15.46 -0.17 15.51
N VAL A 239 -15.08 -1.43 15.49
CA VAL A 239 -14.68 -2.11 14.23
C VAL A 239 -15.81 -2.06 13.19
N ASP A 240 -17.05 -2.27 13.61
CA ASP A 240 -18.21 -2.28 12.73
C ASP A 240 -18.53 -0.87 12.18
N GLU A 241 -18.43 0.19 13.01
CA GLU A 241 -18.59 1.57 12.55
C GLU A 241 -17.56 1.96 11.49
N VAL A 242 -16.30 1.57 11.67
CA VAL A 242 -15.23 1.82 10.70
C VAL A 242 -15.50 1.04 9.39
N ALA A 243 -15.91 -0.21 9.49
CA ALA A 243 -16.24 -1.04 8.34
C ALA A 243 -17.42 -0.47 7.56
N GLU A 244 -18.51 -0.09 8.23
CA GLU A 244 -19.71 0.49 7.61
C GLU A 244 -19.40 1.84 6.93
N ALA A 245 -18.72 2.76 7.63
CA ALA A 245 -18.35 4.06 7.07
C ALA A 245 -17.44 3.91 5.85
N THR A 246 -16.47 2.98 5.93
CA THR A 246 -15.53 2.71 4.82
C THR A 246 -16.26 2.15 3.61
N VAL A 247 -17.10 1.13 3.79
CA VAL A 247 -17.87 0.52 2.69
C VAL A 247 -18.81 1.53 2.06
N LYS A 248 -19.52 2.32 2.88
CA LYS A 248 -20.41 3.38 2.38
C LYS A 248 -19.65 4.40 1.54
N CYS A 249 -18.51 4.88 2.00
CA CYS A 249 -17.66 5.82 1.27
C CYS A 249 -17.17 5.24 -0.07
N LEU A 250 -16.74 3.99 -0.09
CA LEU A 250 -16.29 3.33 -1.32
C LEU A 250 -17.42 3.14 -2.33
N LEU A 251 -18.59 2.67 -1.88
CA LEU A 251 -19.76 2.45 -2.76
C LEU A 251 -20.27 3.76 -3.39
N THR A 252 -20.09 4.89 -2.75
CA THR A 252 -20.49 6.20 -3.29
C THR A 252 -19.43 6.87 -4.18
N SER A 253 -18.19 6.37 -4.17
CA SER A 253 -17.06 7.10 -4.77
C SER A 253 -16.22 6.29 -5.75
N VAL A 254 -16.22 4.96 -5.68
CA VAL A 254 -15.35 4.11 -6.49
C VAL A 254 -16.17 3.39 -7.57
N PRO A 255 -15.84 3.54 -8.86
CA PRO A 255 -16.51 2.80 -9.92
C PRO A 255 -16.37 1.29 -9.74
N ALA A 256 -17.49 0.56 -9.96
CA ALA A 256 -17.55 -0.90 -9.80
C ALA A 256 -16.60 -1.67 -10.75
N ILE A 257 -16.14 -1.02 -11.83
CA ILE A 257 -15.23 -1.62 -12.81
C ILE A 257 -13.78 -1.72 -12.33
N VAL A 258 -13.40 -1.01 -11.24
CA VAL A 258 -12.08 -1.14 -10.63
C VAL A 258 -11.93 -2.56 -10.07
N PRO A 259 -10.89 -3.34 -10.46
CA PRO A 259 -10.83 -4.76 -10.12
C PRO A 259 -10.51 -5.02 -8.65
N ALA A 260 -9.73 -4.15 -8.01
CA ALA A 260 -9.26 -4.37 -6.64
C ALA A 260 -9.04 -3.08 -5.86
N ILE A 261 -9.36 -3.14 -4.57
CA ILE A 261 -9.05 -2.15 -3.54
C ILE A 261 -8.13 -2.81 -2.52
N ALA A 262 -6.93 -2.26 -2.31
CA ALA A 262 -5.95 -2.77 -1.36
C ALA A 262 -5.67 -1.69 -0.30
N PHE A 263 -6.31 -1.79 0.87
CA PHE A 263 -6.16 -0.79 1.92
C PHE A 263 -4.74 -0.61 2.42
N LEU A 264 -4.35 0.62 2.70
CA LEU A 264 -3.20 0.91 3.56
C LEU A 264 -3.57 0.71 5.05
N SER A 265 -2.59 0.49 5.93
CA SER A 265 -2.83 0.39 7.37
C SER A 265 -2.88 1.76 8.07
N GLY A 266 -2.28 2.81 7.50
CA GLY A 266 -2.39 4.21 7.93
C GLY A 266 -1.86 4.52 9.34
N GLY A 267 -1.17 3.58 10.00
CA GLY A 267 -0.72 3.71 11.38
C GLY A 267 -1.64 3.05 12.41
N GLN A 268 -2.67 2.34 11.98
CA GLN A 268 -3.43 1.43 12.84
C GLN A 268 -2.51 0.34 13.41
N SER A 269 -2.85 -0.21 14.59
CA SER A 269 -2.17 -1.41 15.08
C SER A 269 -2.37 -2.57 14.10
N PRO A 270 -1.47 -3.57 14.09
CA PRO A 270 -1.63 -4.77 13.29
C PRO A 270 -3.00 -5.43 13.44
N GLU A 271 -3.46 -5.56 14.68
CA GLU A 271 -4.72 -6.20 15.05
C GLU A 271 -5.93 -5.40 14.55
N ASN A 272 -5.92 -4.07 14.72
CA ASN A 272 -7.01 -3.21 14.26
C ASN A 272 -7.10 -3.18 12.73
N ALA A 273 -5.97 -3.11 12.03
CA ALA A 273 -5.96 -3.16 10.58
C ALA A 273 -6.56 -4.47 10.05
N ALA A 274 -6.19 -5.61 10.66
CA ALA A 274 -6.76 -6.91 10.34
C ALA A 274 -8.25 -7.02 10.71
N ALA A 275 -8.65 -6.51 11.90
CA ALA A 275 -10.04 -6.56 12.35
C ALA A 275 -10.98 -5.73 11.44
N HIS A 276 -10.59 -4.51 11.08
CA HIS A 276 -11.37 -3.67 10.16
C HIS A 276 -11.49 -4.31 8.78
N LEU A 277 -10.38 -4.81 8.22
CA LEU A 277 -10.41 -5.52 6.93
C LEU A 277 -11.33 -6.75 6.99
N ASN A 278 -11.25 -7.51 8.10
CA ASN A 278 -12.09 -8.67 8.32
C ASN A 278 -13.58 -8.32 8.38
N ALA A 279 -13.94 -7.28 9.13
CA ALA A 279 -15.32 -6.82 9.23
C ALA A 279 -15.89 -6.38 7.88
N ILE A 280 -15.09 -5.66 7.08
CA ILE A 280 -15.47 -5.27 5.72
C ILE A 280 -15.77 -6.51 4.87
N ASN A 281 -14.85 -7.48 4.82
CA ASN A 281 -15.00 -8.66 3.99
C ASN A 281 -16.05 -9.66 4.52
N LYS A 282 -16.26 -9.73 5.83
CA LYS A 282 -17.24 -10.62 6.45
C LYS A 282 -18.67 -10.10 6.36
N ASN A 283 -18.86 -8.82 6.73
CA ASN A 283 -20.20 -8.25 6.92
C ASN A 283 -20.78 -7.67 5.63
N PHE A 284 -19.92 -7.34 4.63
CA PHE A 284 -20.36 -6.64 3.42
C PHE A 284 -20.02 -7.38 2.12
N LYS A 285 -19.55 -8.62 2.17
CA LYS A 285 -19.07 -9.41 1.02
C LYS A 285 -19.99 -9.33 -0.18
N ASP A 286 -21.30 -9.49 0.02
CA ASP A 286 -22.29 -9.54 -1.06
C ASP A 286 -22.63 -8.15 -1.65
N ARG A 287 -22.09 -7.09 -1.07
CA ARG A 287 -22.28 -5.70 -1.52
C ARG A 287 -21.07 -5.12 -2.24
N LEU A 288 -19.91 -5.80 -2.16
CA LEU A 288 -18.65 -5.31 -2.70
C LEU A 288 -18.47 -5.78 -4.15
N PRO A 289 -18.45 -4.86 -5.15
CA PRO A 289 -18.17 -5.24 -6.53
C PRO A 289 -16.69 -5.50 -6.79
N TRP A 290 -15.81 -5.13 -5.86
CA TRP A 290 -14.35 -5.22 -5.97
C TRP A 290 -13.77 -6.37 -5.14
N ILE A 291 -12.59 -6.82 -5.52
CA ILE A 291 -11.71 -7.51 -4.59
C ILE A 291 -11.27 -6.50 -3.52
N VAL A 292 -11.61 -6.75 -2.25
CA VAL A 292 -11.16 -5.92 -1.13
C VAL A 292 -10.07 -6.65 -0.36
N SER A 293 -8.87 -6.09 -0.34
CA SER A 293 -7.66 -6.69 0.20
C SER A 293 -6.81 -5.65 0.95
N PHE A 294 -5.58 -6.02 1.25
CA PHE A 294 -4.60 -5.20 1.97
C PHE A 294 -3.34 -4.93 1.15
N SER A 295 -2.71 -3.79 1.42
CA SER A 295 -1.33 -3.46 1.04
C SER A 295 -0.66 -2.82 2.24
N PHE A 296 -0.36 -3.66 3.24
CA PHE A 296 0.12 -3.20 4.53
C PHE A 296 1.64 -3.13 4.59
N ALA A 297 2.14 -2.14 5.34
CA ALA A 297 3.56 -1.96 5.64
C ALA A 297 3.82 -2.30 7.12
N ARG A 298 3.70 -1.30 8.00
CA ARG A 298 4.00 -1.46 9.43
C ARG A 298 3.17 -2.56 10.11
N ALA A 299 1.91 -2.71 9.76
CA ALA A 299 1.04 -3.73 10.33
C ALA A 299 1.56 -5.17 10.11
N ILE A 300 2.34 -5.41 9.05
CA ILE A 300 2.99 -6.71 8.81
C ILE A 300 4.42 -6.73 9.34
N GLN A 301 5.19 -5.67 9.08
CA GLN A 301 6.64 -5.66 9.29
C GLN A 301 7.06 -5.32 10.72
N GLN A 302 6.26 -4.53 11.49
CA GLN A 302 6.73 -3.99 12.77
C GLN A 302 7.08 -5.07 13.79
N PRO A 303 6.25 -6.11 14.01
CA PRO A 303 6.59 -7.18 14.95
C PRO A 303 7.89 -7.92 14.60
N ALA A 304 8.13 -8.11 13.29
CA ALA A 304 9.37 -8.72 12.83
C ALA A 304 10.60 -7.81 13.07
N LEU A 305 10.47 -6.52 12.83
CA LEU A 305 11.54 -5.54 13.07
C LEU A 305 11.90 -5.45 14.56
N ASP A 306 10.88 -5.46 15.44
CA ASP A 306 11.04 -5.36 16.89
C ASP A 306 11.79 -6.57 17.48
N VAL A 307 11.66 -7.74 16.86
CA VAL A 307 12.40 -8.94 17.25
C VAL A 307 13.74 -9.02 16.57
N TRP A 308 13.85 -8.68 15.29
CA TRP A 308 15.09 -8.78 14.55
C TRP A 308 16.19 -7.91 15.15
N LYS A 309 15.93 -6.65 15.42
CA LYS A 309 16.88 -5.66 16.02
C LYS A 309 18.25 -5.57 15.34
N GLY A 310 18.33 -5.99 14.08
CA GLY A 310 19.59 -6.01 13.33
C GLY A 310 20.48 -7.24 13.57
N GLU A 311 20.04 -8.19 14.38
CA GLU A 311 20.81 -9.36 14.79
C GLU A 311 20.54 -10.58 13.91
N GLU A 312 21.58 -11.24 13.43
CA GLU A 312 21.50 -12.42 12.57
C GLU A 312 20.82 -13.58 13.27
N THR A 313 21.08 -13.77 14.55
CA THR A 313 20.49 -14.81 15.39
C THR A 313 18.97 -14.72 15.50
N ASN A 314 18.39 -13.55 15.25
CA ASN A 314 16.95 -13.29 15.36
C ASN A 314 16.20 -13.42 14.02
N VAL A 315 16.90 -13.66 12.91
CA VAL A 315 16.31 -13.69 11.56
C VAL A 315 15.17 -14.70 11.47
N ALA A 316 15.39 -15.94 11.90
CA ALA A 316 14.40 -17.00 11.82
C ALA A 316 13.11 -16.68 12.61
N GLN A 317 13.26 -16.10 13.81
CA GLN A 317 12.12 -15.69 14.62
C GLN A 317 11.36 -14.50 14.01
N ALA A 318 12.09 -13.52 13.49
CA ALA A 318 11.49 -12.37 12.79
C ALA A 318 10.72 -12.80 11.53
N GLN A 319 11.28 -13.72 10.75
CA GLN A 319 10.59 -14.30 9.58
C GLN A 319 9.32 -15.06 9.97
N LYS A 320 9.34 -15.83 11.06
CA LYS A 320 8.14 -16.50 11.60
C LYS A 320 7.04 -15.50 11.95
N LEU A 321 7.39 -14.38 12.59
CA LEU A 321 6.42 -13.32 12.92
C LEU A 321 5.88 -12.64 11.68
N LEU A 322 6.73 -12.33 10.71
CA LEU A 322 6.32 -11.74 9.42
C LEU A 322 5.31 -12.64 8.70
N TYR A 323 5.62 -13.94 8.61
CA TYR A 323 4.72 -14.94 8.04
C TYR A 323 3.38 -14.99 8.77
N THR A 324 3.41 -15.04 10.11
CA THR A 324 2.19 -15.10 10.93
C THR A 324 1.31 -13.88 10.72
N ARG A 325 1.90 -12.67 10.69
CA ARG A 325 1.15 -11.44 10.40
C ARG A 325 0.53 -11.45 9.01
N ALA A 326 1.31 -11.80 7.98
CA ALA A 326 0.80 -11.91 6.62
C ALA A 326 -0.37 -12.91 6.51
N LYS A 327 -0.29 -14.03 7.24
CA LYS A 327 -1.34 -15.05 7.31
C LYS A 327 -2.61 -14.54 8.01
N SER A 328 -2.48 -13.76 9.08
CA SER A 328 -3.61 -13.11 9.77
C SER A 328 -4.32 -12.13 8.84
N ASP A 329 -3.57 -11.32 8.10
CA ASP A 329 -4.14 -10.35 7.15
C ASP A 329 -4.80 -11.04 5.94
N ALA A 330 -4.24 -12.15 5.44
CA ALA A 330 -4.88 -12.96 4.41
C ALA A 330 -6.17 -13.63 4.92
N ALA A 331 -6.22 -14.05 6.18
CA ALA A 331 -7.47 -14.51 6.81
C ALA A 331 -8.50 -13.38 6.92
N ALA A 332 -8.08 -12.17 7.30
CA ALA A 332 -8.94 -11.00 7.34
C ALA A 332 -9.54 -10.65 5.96
N ARG A 333 -8.75 -10.78 4.89
CA ARG A 333 -9.25 -10.62 3.52
C ARG A 333 -10.34 -11.65 3.16
N ARG A 334 -10.33 -12.82 3.75
CA ARG A 334 -11.36 -13.85 3.54
C ARG A 334 -12.54 -13.75 4.51
N GLY A 335 -12.49 -12.80 5.49
CA GLY A 335 -13.50 -12.70 6.55
C GLY A 335 -13.36 -13.77 7.65
N GLU A 336 -12.20 -14.38 7.78
CA GLU A 336 -11.88 -15.53 8.66
C GLU A 336 -10.98 -15.16 9.84
N TYR A 337 -10.54 -13.92 9.95
CA TYR A 337 -9.66 -13.46 11.02
C TYR A 337 -10.36 -13.48 12.38
N ASN A 338 -9.62 -13.93 13.38
CA ASN A 338 -10.01 -13.83 14.78
C ASN A 338 -8.77 -13.54 15.65
N THR A 339 -8.99 -12.96 16.83
CA THR A 339 -7.92 -12.54 17.75
C THR A 339 -7.07 -13.68 18.29
N ALA A 340 -7.55 -14.93 18.29
CA ALA A 340 -6.76 -16.09 18.69
C ALA A 340 -5.59 -16.37 17.72
N MET A 341 -5.65 -15.87 16.49
CA MET A 341 -4.55 -15.95 15.53
C MET A 341 -3.32 -15.17 15.96
N GLU A 342 -3.49 -14.14 16.80
CA GLU A 342 -2.41 -13.32 17.36
C GLU A 342 -1.66 -13.99 18.50
N GLN A 343 -2.27 -14.97 19.16
CA GLN A 343 -1.72 -15.65 20.35
C GLN A 343 -0.82 -16.84 20.02
N LYS A 344 -0.74 -17.24 18.76
CA LYS A 344 0.17 -18.30 18.32
C LYS A 344 1.60 -17.77 18.17
N LYS A 345 2.27 -17.60 19.33
CA LYS A 345 3.70 -17.24 19.42
C LYS A 345 4.61 -18.35 18.92
#